data_5b0c94e4e5d4562d43ddef8c01606b59
#
_entry.id   5b0c94e4e5d4562d43ddef8c01606b59
#
_cell.length_a   1.000
_cell.length_b   1.000
_cell.length_c   1.000
_cell.angle_alpha   90.00
_cell.angle_beta   90.00
_cell.angle_gamma   90.00
#
_symmetry.space_group_name_H-M   'P 1'
#
loop_
_entity.id
_entity.type
_entity.pdbx_description
1 polymer ?
#
loop_
_entity_poly.entity_id
_entity_poly.type
_entity_poly.pdbx_seq_one_letter_code
_entity_poly.pdbx_strand_id
1 'polypeptide(L)'
;MRLVKRRRRRRRRRQMPLAMRLEKRNANEEEEKGKGGMYLWLLDRDGVINEDVGSPGVIDVDRFKFLPLAKESLWSIRRRQNVDESTSKTNAAVRKVVCLITNQTCVGKEIITEEYLTDVIHKRMTEELSRDGGADAFFDAILYETSPVEGNNRRKPAPGMVLEALQMFPPNTPGKDGVIFVGDSMTDMMAAGRAEIESGRSITRVLVGTGYGSRVWSELAEENEELIDDGVFYYYVESERNDVNKESSLDAFPEECFPLYVAKDLAAAVDIFL
;
A
#
# COMPACT_ATOMS: atom_id res chain seq x y z
N MET A 1 -45.08 28.21 -14.57
CA MET A 1 -44.34 27.00 -14.21
C MET A 1 -42.87 27.40 -14.04
N ARG A 2 -42.46 27.65 -12.79
CA ARG A 2 -41.09 28.10 -12.49
C ARG A 2 -40.21 26.88 -12.27
N LEU A 3 -39.21 26.64 -13.16
CA LEU A 3 -38.20 25.64 -13.00
C LEU A 3 -37.25 26.08 -11.84
N VAL A 4 -37.35 25.40 -10.72
CA VAL A 4 -36.39 25.51 -9.62
C VAL A 4 -35.12 24.77 -10.02
N LYS A 5 -34.09 25.49 -10.44
CA LYS A 5 -32.75 24.94 -10.62
C LYS A 5 -32.19 24.58 -9.23
N ARG A 6 -32.28 23.30 -8.86
CA ARG A 6 -31.54 22.77 -7.68
C ARG A 6 -30.08 22.89 -7.96
N ARG A 7 -29.39 23.79 -7.25
CA ARG A 7 -27.94 23.85 -7.17
C ARG A 7 -27.46 22.56 -6.50
N ARG A 8 -26.84 21.67 -7.28
CA ARG A 8 -26.12 20.49 -6.75
C ARG A 8 -24.91 20.99 -6.00
N ARG A 9 -24.81 20.68 -4.70
CA ARG A 9 -23.62 20.98 -3.85
C ARG A 9 -22.52 20.00 -4.25
N ARG A 10 -21.33 20.51 -4.63
CA ARG A 10 -20.14 19.71 -4.89
C ARG A 10 -19.71 19.03 -3.61
N ARG A 11 -19.52 17.70 -3.64
CA ARG A 11 -18.74 16.98 -2.62
C ARG A 11 -17.34 17.55 -2.65
N ARG A 12 -16.98 18.28 -1.61
CA ARG A 12 -15.57 18.61 -1.37
C ARG A 12 -14.95 17.39 -0.70
N ARG A 13 -14.17 16.63 -1.47
CA ARG A 13 -13.17 15.75 -0.89
C ARG A 13 -12.28 16.65 -0.04
N ARG A 14 -12.34 16.50 1.29
CA ARG A 14 -11.49 17.30 2.18
C ARG A 14 -10.09 16.70 2.18
N GLN A 15 -9.17 17.43 1.59
CA GLN A 15 -7.75 17.17 1.71
C GLN A 15 -7.29 17.69 3.08
N MET A 16 -6.74 16.81 3.93
CA MET A 16 -6.17 17.23 5.21
C MET A 16 -4.70 17.60 5.03
N PRO A 17 -4.24 18.75 5.53
CA PRO A 17 -2.82 19.10 5.57
C PRO A 17 -1.98 18.04 6.26
N LEU A 18 -0.79 17.76 5.75
CA LEU A 18 0.14 16.76 6.31
C LEU A 18 0.45 17.01 7.80
N ALA A 19 0.65 18.28 8.17
CA ALA A 19 0.90 18.68 9.55
C ALA A 19 -0.23 18.25 10.52
N MET A 20 -1.50 18.43 10.14
CA MET A 20 -2.64 17.97 10.98
C MET A 20 -2.72 16.45 11.11
N ARG A 21 -2.18 15.70 10.14
CA ARG A 21 -2.14 14.24 10.19
C ARG A 21 -1.07 13.75 11.15
N LEU A 22 0.10 14.38 11.09
CA LEU A 22 1.22 14.09 11.98
C LEU A 22 0.90 14.47 13.44
N GLU A 23 0.23 15.61 13.68
CA GLU A 23 -0.20 16.02 15.03
C GLU A 23 -1.23 15.05 15.65
N LYS A 24 -2.22 14.57 14.88
CA LYS A 24 -3.17 13.56 15.36
C LYS A 24 -2.50 12.22 15.66
N ARG A 25 -1.46 11.84 14.91
CA ARG A 25 -0.68 10.64 15.15
C ARG A 25 0.18 10.78 16.41
N ASN A 26 0.89 11.90 16.55
CA ASN A 26 1.77 12.17 17.71
C ASN A 26 1.00 12.31 19.02
N ALA A 27 -0.21 12.90 19.02
CA ALA A 27 -1.02 13.02 20.23
C ALA A 27 -1.47 11.69 20.84
N ASN A 28 -1.62 10.64 19.99
CA ASN A 28 -1.96 9.28 20.46
C ASN A 28 -0.73 8.47 20.90
N GLU A 29 0.49 8.89 20.53
CA GLU A 29 1.73 8.18 20.82
C GLU A 29 2.38 8.57 22.16
N GLU A 30 2.04 9.71 22.75
CA GLU A 30 2.65 10.18 23.99
C GLU A 30 2.14 9.47 25.26
N GLU A 31 0.97 8.82 25.25
CA GLU A 31 0.37 8.25 26.47
C GLU A 31 0.83 6.82 26.85
N GLU A 32 1.57 6.09 26.00
CA GLU A 32 1.97 4.71 26.29
C GLU A 32 3.45 4.38 26.04
N LYS A 33 4.36 5.02 26.73
CA LYS A 33 5.79 4.65 26.74
C LYS A 33 6.02 3.32 27.46
N GLY A 34 6.25 2.22 26.73
CA GLY A 34 6.72 0.99 27.37
C GLY A 34 6.56 -0.36 26.69
N LYS A 35 5.80 -0.50 25.60
CA LYS A 35 5.72 -1.78 24.87
C LYS A 35 5.88 -1.54 23.37
N GLY A 36 6.77 -2.28 22.72
CA GLY A 36 7.00 -2.18 21.26
C GLY A 36 5.77 -2.58 20.47
N GLY A 37 5.42 -1.78 19.47
CA GLY A 37 4.37 -2.09 18.51
C GLY A 37 4.91 -2.91 17.34
N MET A 38 4.00 -3.32 16.44
CA MET A 38 4.33 -3.98 15.18
C MET A 38 3.71 -3.20 14.02
N TYR A 39 4.51 -2.90 12.98
CA TYR A 39 4.01 -2.42 11.71
C TYR A 39 4.08 -3.54 10.66
N LEU A 40 2.93 -3.90 10.10
CA LEU A 40 2.80 -4.87 9.02
C LEU A 40 2.66 -4.11 7.70
N TRP A 41 3.69 -4.18 6.87
CA TRP A 41 3.71 -3.63 5.52
C TRP A 41 3.28 -4.70 4.53
N LEU A 42 2.19 -4.47 3.85
CA LEU A 42 1.67 -5.29 2.77
C LEU A 42 1.91 -4.54 1.46
N LEU A 43 2.69 -5.11 0.57
CA LEU A 43 3.15 -4.44 -0.65
C LEU A 43 2.71 -5.23 -1.87
N ASP A 44 2.11 -4.58 -2.86
CA ASP A 44 2.02 -5.20 -4.17
C ASP A 44 3.40 -5.25 -4.83
N ARG A 45 3.54 -6.06 -5.87
CA ARG A 45 4.80 -6.25 -6.59
C ARG A 45 4.90 -5.33 -7.81
N ASP A 46 4.05 -5.58 -8.80
CA ASP A 46 4.09 -4.87 -10.07
C ASP A 46 3.50 -3.46 -9.90
N GLY A 47 4.20 -2.45 -10.36
CA GLY A 47 3.80 -1.05 -10.17
C GLY A 47 4.14 -0.45 -8.79
N VAL A 48 4.62 -1.25 -7.81
CA VAL A 48 5.04 -0.79 -6.48
C VAL A 48 6.53 -1.04 -6.25
N ILE A 49 6.98 -2.28 -6.45
CA ILE A 49 8.38 -2.70 -6.25
C ILE A 49 9.12 -2.69 -7.57
N ASN A 50 8.52 -3.26 -8.61
CA ASN A 50 9.07 -3.30 -9.97
C ASN A 50 8.14 -2.61 -10.96
N GLU A 51 8.72 -2.26 -12.12
CA GLU A 51 7.95 -1.71 -13.24
C GLU A 51 6.79 -2.65 -13.60
N ASP A 52 5.59 -2.09 -13.72
CA ASP A 52 4.48 -2.82 -14.34
C ASP A 52 4.70 -2.87 -15.85
N VAL A 53 4.89 -4.06 -16.37
CA VAL A 53 5.14 -4.31 -17.80
C VAL A 53 3.85 -4.60 -18.58
N GLY A 54 2.69 -4.42 -17.94
CA GLY A 54 1.38 -4.74 -18.50
C GLY A 54 1.12 -6.25 -18.57
N SER A 55 -0.04 -6.63 -19.11
CA SER A 55 -0.39 -8.05 -19.29
C SER A 55 0.56 -8.73 -20.28
N PRO A 56 1.00 -9.94 -19.98
CA PRO A 56 0.63 -10.85 -18.90
C PRO A 56 1.45 -10.70 -17.60
N GLY A 57 2.19 -9.63 -17.42
CA GLY A 57 3.09 -9.39 -16.29
C GLY A 57 4.55 -9.75 -16.62
N VAL A 58 5.40 -9.81 -15.60
CA VAL A 58 6.78 -10.21 -15.72
C VAL A 58 6.86 -11.73 -15.95
N ILE A 59 7.04 -12.14 -17.20
CA ILE A 59 7.17 -13.55 -17.62
C ILE A 59 8.59 -13.93 -18.01
N ASP A 60 9.49 -12.97 -18.01
CA ASP A 60 10.91 -13.12 -18.28
C ASP A 60 11.67 -12.34 -17.18
N VAL A 61 12.58 -13.00 -16.51
CA VAL A 61 13.35 -12.42 -15.40
C VAL A 61 14.20 -11.22 -15.84
N ASP A 62 14.63 -11.16 -17.08
CA ASP A 62 15.40 -10.03 -17.61
C ASP A 62 14.55 -8.75 -17.77
N ARG A 63 13.24 -8.90 -17.77
CA ARG A 63 12.29 -7.78 -17.76
C ARG A 63 11.92 -7.31 -16.34
N PHE A 64 12.35 -8.02 -15.31
CA PHE A 64 12.17 -7.58 -13.94
C PHE A 64 13.11 -6.42 -13.63
N LYS A 65 12.55 -5.24 -13.40
CA LYS A 65 13.30 -4.03 -13.05
C LYS A 65 12.67 -3.35 -11.86
N PHE A 66 13.47 -3.11 -10.82
CA PHE A 66 13.00 -2.31 -9.70
C PHE A 66 12.60 -0.90 -10.16
N LEU A 67 11.52 -0.37 -9.58
CA LEU A 67 11.19 1.04 -9.71
C LEU A 67 12.26 1.91 -9.04
N PRO A 68 12.43 3.17 -9.50
CA PRO A 68 13.33 4.12 -8.85
C PRO A 68 13.05 4.21 -7.34
N LEU A 69 14.10 4.21 -6.52
CA LEU A 69 14.06 4.29 -5.06
C LEU A 69 13.32 3.14 -4.34
N ALA A 70 12.80 2.14 -5.05
CA ALA A 70 12.06 1.05 -4.42
C ALA A 70 12.94 0.23 -3.45
N LYS A 71 14.18 -0.08 -3.84
CA LYS A 71 15.12 -0.80 -2.97
C LYS A 71 15.44 0.00 -1.72
N GLU A 72 15.77 1.27 -1.87
CA GLU A 72 16.10 2.19 -0.78
C GLU A 72 14.94 2.33 0.20
N SER A 73 13.73 2.42 -0.31
CA SER A 73 12.50 2.51 0.47
C SER A 73 12.27 1.23 1.29
N LEU A 74 12.41 0.08 0.64
CA LEU A 74 12.30 -1.23 1.29
C LEU A 74 13.36 -1.39 2.40
N TRP A 75 14.62 -1.01 2.13
CA TRP A 75 15.67 -1.02 3.16
C TRP A 75 15.39 -0.03 4.29
N SER A 76 14.80 1.11 4.01
CA SER A 76 14.40 2.08 5.04
C SER A 76 13.35 1.50 5.97
N ILE A 77 12.40 0.70 5.46
CA ILE A 77 11.48 -0.05 6.30
C ILE A 77 12.27 -0.99 7.23
N ARG A 78 13.26 -1.72 6.73
CA ARG A 78 14.01 -2.71 7.52
C ARG A 78 15.02 -2.10 8.49
N ARG A 79 15.80 -1.09 8.08
CA ARG A 79 16.92 -0.52 8.88
C ARG A 79 16.46 0.17 10.16
N ARG A 80 15.30 0.79 10.19
CA ARG A 80 14.78 1.42 11.42
C ARG A 80 14.36 0.42 12.50
N GLN A 81 14.65 -0.88 12.34
CA GLN A 81 14.55 -1.87 13.43
C GLN A 81 15.73 -1.79 14.42
N ASN A 82 16.87 -1.27 14.00
CA ASN A 82 18.09 -1.17 14.82
C ASN A 82 18.16 0.22 15.46
N VAL A 83 17.32 0.50 16.45
CA VAL A 83 17.57 1.63 17.34
C VAL A 83 18.73 1.28 18.25
N ASP A 84 19.76 2.11 18.15
CA ASP A 84 21.01 2.15 18.89
C ASP A 84 20.93 1.49 20.29
N GLU A 85 21.57 0.32 20.45
CA GLU A 85 21.71 -0.39 21.72
C GLU A 85 22.55 0.42 22.75
N SER A 86 23.11 1.57 22.36
CA SER A 86 24.03 2.36 23.18
C SER A 86 23.36 3.32 24.16
N THR A 87 22.08 3.60 24.01
CA THR A 87 21.32 4.43 24.97
C THR A 87 20.36 3.57 25.79
N SER A 88 20.82 3.22 26.96
CA SER A 88 20.13 2.49 28.05
C SER A 88 18.85 3.19 28.51
N LYS A 89 17.82 3.27 27.66
CA LYS A 89 16.44 3.50 28.06
C LYS A 89 15.56 2.58 27.22
N THR A 90 14.87 1.69 27.88
CA THR A 90 13.98 0.64 27.41
C THR A 90 12.82 1.17 26.52
N ASN A 91 13.12 1.61 25.31
CA ASN A 91 12.12 1.75 24.27
C ASN A 91 12.05 0.39 23.56
N ALA A 92 11.00 -0.37 23.81
CA ALA A 92 10.79 -1.63 23.12
C ALA A 92 10.79 -1.38 21.61
N ALA A 93 11.69 -2.06 20.88
CA ALA A 93 11.86 -1.88 19.46
C ALA A 93 10.54 -2.18 18.71
N VAL A 94 10.15 -1.30 17.81
CA VAL A 94 8.98 -1.52 16.94
C VAL A 94 9.35 -2.55 15.89
N ARG A 95 8.68 -3.72 15.92
CA ARG A 95 8.87 -4.78 14.92
C ARG A 95 8.24 -4.34 13.60
N LYS A 96 8.96 -4.51 12.50
CA LYS A 96 8.44 -4.28 11.15
C LYS A 96 8.44 -5.59 10.38
N VAL A 97 7.26 -5.94 9.90
CA VAL A 97 6.98 -7.13 9.09
C VAL A 97 6.67 -6.65 7.68
N VAL A 98 7.29 -7.26 6.66
CA VAL A 98 7.12 -6.89 5.25
C VAL A 98 6.63 -8.11 4.48
N CYS A 99 5.43 -8.04 3.93
CA CYS A 99 4.82 -9.10 3.13
C CYS A 99 4.54 -8.59 1.71
N LEU A 100 4.83 -9.44 0.73
CA LEU A 100 4.42 -9.24 -0.65
C LEU A 100 3.01 -9.82 -0.86
N ILE A 101 2.13 -9.08 -1.55
CA ILE A 101 0.73 -9.48 -1.84
C ILE A 101 0.46 -9.24 -3.33
N THR A 102 0.57 -10.26 -4.17
CA THR A 102 0.56 -10.05 -5.62
C THR A 102 -0.30 -11.05 -6.41
N ASN A 103 -1.00 -10.56 -7.45
CA ASN A 103 -1.71 -11.40 -8.42
C ASN A 103 -0.75 -11.79 -9.55
N GLN A 104 -0.54 -13.10 -9.75
CA GLN A 104 0.37 -13.65 -10.76
C GLN A 104 -0.35 -14.60 -11.72
N THR A 105 -1.32 -14.06 -12.45
CA THR A 105 -2.21 -14.86 -13.32
C THR A 105 -1.52 -15.45 -14.55
N CYS A 106 -0.29 -15.05 -14.87
CA CYS A 106 0.52 -15.67 -15.91
C CYS A 106 0.80 -17.16 -15.64
N VAL A 107 0.88 -17.57 -14.37
CA VAL A 107 1.03 -18.98 -13.99
C VAL A 107 -0.26 -19.76 -14.27
N GLY A 108 -1.40 -19.27 -13.79
CA GLY A 108 -2.68 -19.94 -14.01
C GLY A 108 -3.16 -19.94 -15.48
N LYS A 109 -2.56 -19.08 -16.31
CA LYS A 109 -2.71 -19.08 -17.77
C LYS A 109 -1.66 -19.94 -18.49
N GLU A 110 -0.84 -20.67 -17.75
CA GLU A 110 0.21 -21.56 -18.26
C GLU A 110 1.25 -20.84 -19.17
N ILE A 111 1.47 -19.53 -18.96
CA ILE A 111 2.47 -18.74 -19.71
C ILE A 111 3.86 -18.99 -19.12
N ILE A 112 3.95 -19.10 -17.78
CA ILE A 112 5.13 -19.54 -17.05
C ILE A 112 4.72 -20.59 -16.00
N THR A 113 5.68 -21.36 -15.51
CA THR A 113 5.41 -22.30 -14.40
C THR A 113 5.48 -21.58 -13.06
N GLU A 114 4.90 -22.18 -12.02
CA GLU A 114 4.97 -21.65 -10.66
C GLU A 114 6.41 -21.69 -10.14
N GLU A 115 7.18 -22.73 -10.47
CA GLU A 115 8.60 -22.82 -10.13
C GLU A 115 9.40 -21.69 -10.80
N TYR A 116 9.09 -21.31 -12.04
CA TYR A 116 9.76 -20.17 -12.68
C TYR A 116 9.43 -18.85 -11.96
N LEU A 117 8.19 -18.67 -11.54
CA LEU A 117 7.81 -17.49 -10.74
C LEU A 117 8.59 -17.44 -9.42
N THR A 118 8.64 -18.55 -8.68
CA THR A 118 9.23 -18.59 -7.33
C THR A 118 10.76 -18.66 -7.37
N ASP A 119 11.31 -19.59 -8.15
CA ASP A 119 12.73 -19.94 -8.10
C ASP A 119 13.60 -19.07 -9.01
N VAL A 120 12.97 -18.32 -9.93
CA VAL A 120 13.68 -17.41 -10.83
C VAL A 120 13.30 -15.96 -10.56
N ILE A 121 12.03 -15.57 -10.72
CA ILE A 121 11.61 -14.16 -10.62
C ILE A 121 11.65 -13.67 -9.17
N HIS A 122 10.92 -14.33 -8.27
CA HIS A 122 10.88 -13.91 -6.84
C HIS A 122 12.22 -14.10 -6.16
N LYS A 123 12.95 -15.18 -6.50
CA LYS A 123 14.30 -15.42 -6.00
C LYS A 123 15.25 -14.30 -6.40
N ARG A 124 15.28 -13.89 -7.67
CA ARG A 124 16.11 -12.78 -8.14
C ARG A 124 15.80 -11.48 -7.39
N MET A 125 14.51 -11.14 -7.27
CA MET A 125 14.06 -9.96 -6.51
C MET A 125 14.59 -10.00 -5.07
N THR A 126 14.42 -11.11 -4.38
CA THR A 126 14.84 -11.29 -2.99
C THR A 126 16.35 -11.24 -2.83
N GLU A 127 17.09 -11.90 -3.73
CA GLU A 127 18.55 -11.90 -3.71
C GLU A 127 19.15 -10.51 -3.94
N GLU A 128 18.58 -9.71 -4.85
CA GLU A 128 19.05 -8.34 -5.06
C GLU A 128 18.81 -7.46 -3.84
N LEU A 129 17.66 -7.60 -3.17
CA LEU A 129 17.36 -6.90 -1.92
C LEU A 129 18.27 -7.35 -0.78
N SER A 130 18.57 -8.63 -0.69
CA SER A 130 19.41 -9.20 0.39
C SER A 130 20.88 -8.85 0.23
N ARG A 131 21.44 -8.86 -1.00
CA ARG A 131 22.84 -8.51 -1.26
C ARG A 131 23.19 -7.10 -0.81
N ASP A 132 22.32 -6.17 -1.15
CA ASP A 132 22.54 -4.76 -0.90
C ASP A 132 22.12 -4.36 0.53
N GLY A 133 21.21 -5.12 1.16
CA GLY A 133 20.62 -4.83 2.48
C GLY A 133 21.14 -5.71 3.65
N GLY A 134 21.88 -6.79 3.36
CA GLY A 134 22.51 -7.64 4.39
C GLY A 134 21.55 -8.55 5.17
N ALA A 135 20.32 -8.79 4.69
CA ALA A 135 19.35 -9.68 5.31
C ALA A 135 19.28 -11.03 4.60
N ASP A 136 19.20 -12.14 5.35
CA ASP A 136 19.11 -13.51 4.78
C ASP A 136 17.77 -13.72 4.06
N ALA A 137 16.67 -13.10 4.54
CA ALA A 137 15.37 -13.06 3.90
C ALA A 137 14.79 -11.65 4.01
N PHE A 138 14.49 -11.03 2.87
CA PHE A 138 13.97 -9.67 2.88
C PHE A 138 12.48 -9.62 3.27
N PHE A 139 11.65 -10.46 2.66
CA PHE A 139 10.23 -10.55 2.99
C PHE A 139 9.98 -11.57 4.09
N ASP A 140 9.09 -11.25 5.05
CA ASP A 140 8.62 -12.20 6.06
C ASP A 140 7.62 -13.19 5.46
N ALA A 141 6.91 -12.78 4.40
CA ALA A 141 6.06 -13.66 3.58
C ALA A 141 5.94 -13.11 2.15
N ILE A 142 5.79 -14.03 1.19
CA ILE A 142 5.43 -13.73 -0.20
C ILE A 142 4.13 -14.48 -0.48
N LEU A 143 3.02 -13.74 -0.54
CA LEU A 143 1.70 -14.27 -0.84
C LEU A 143 1.33 -13.89 -2.26
N TYR A 144 1.06 -14.89 -3.08
CA TYR A 144 0.66 -14.69 -4.47
C TYR A 144 -0.56 -15.55 -4.83
N GLU A 145 -1.30 -15.11 -5.81
CA GLU A 145 -2.45 -15.82 -6.35
C GLU A 145 -2.28 -15.99 -7.86
N THR A 146 -2.33 -17.22 -8.30
CA THR A 146 -2.10 -17.59 -9.70
C THR A 146 -3.36 -17.76 -10.53
N SER A 147 -4.51 -17.99 -9.87
CA SER A 147 -5.77 -18.24 -10.57
C SER A 147 -6.21 -17.03 -11.40
N PRO A 148 -6.50 -17.20 -12.70
CA PRO A 148 -7.10 -16.17 -13.51
C PRO A 148 -8.62 -16.05 -13.29
N VAL A 149 -9.22 -16.98 -12.55
CA VAL A 149 -10.67 -17.09 -12.37
C VAL A 149 -11.18 -16.00 -11.44
N GLU A 150 -12.22 -15.28 -11.88
CA GLU A 150 -12.94 -14.33 -11.04
C GLU A 150 -13.70 -15.07 -9.91
N GLY A 151 -13.83 -14.41 -8.74
CA GLY A 151 -14.49 -15.00 -7.56
C GLY A 151 -13.57 -15.88 -6.71
N ASN A 152 -12.30 -16.04 -7.05
CA ASN A 152 -11.31 -16.63 -6.16
C ASN A 152 -11.10 -15.70 -4.95
N ASN A 153 -11.25 -16.24 -3.73
CA ASN A 153 -11.17 -15.44 -2.49
C ASN A 153 -9.78 -14.84 -2.24
N ARG A 154 -8.71 -15.41 -2.77
CA ARG A 154 -7.34 -14.89 -2.60
C ARG A 154 -6.97 -13.84 -3.62
N ARG A 155 -7.54 -13.90 -4.84
CA ARG A 155 -7.19 -12.98 -5.91
C ARG A 155 -7.74 -11.58 -5.64
N LYS A 156 -6.87 -10.56 -5.54
CA LYS A 156 -7.29 -9.14 -5.48
C LYS A 156 -8.21 -8.80 -6.67
N PRO A 157 -9.40 -8.19 -6.44
CA PRO A 157 -9.81 -7.41 -5.29
C PRO A 157 -10.42 -8.19 -4.11
N ALA A 158 -10.38 -9.52 -4.08
CA ALA A 158 -10.79 -10.28 -2.91
C ALA A 158 -9.76 -10.16 -1.77
N PRO A 159 -10.18 -10.25 -0.50
CA PRO A 159 -9.36 -9.95 0.66
C PRO A 159 -8.45 -11.09 1.11
N GLY A 160 -8.55 -12.29 0.53
CA GLY A 160 -8.01 -13.51 1.11
C GLY A 160 -6.51 -13.49 1.40
N MET A 161 -5.66 -12.99 0.49
CA MET A 161 -4.22 -12.88 0.76
C MET A 161 -3.92 -11.87 1.89
N VAL A 162 -4.69 -10.78 1.97
CA VAL A 162 -4.54 -9.79 3.05
C VAL A 162 -4.94 -10.42 4.39
N LEU A 163 -6.06 -11.12 4.44
CA LEU A 163 -6.52 -11.83 5.65
C LEU A 163 -5.52 -12.90 6.09
N GLU A 164 -4.93 -13.62 5.14
CA GLU A 164 -3.86 -14.59 5.41
C GLU A 164 -2.65 -13.92 6.06
N ALA A 165 -2.18 -12.78 5.54
CA ALA A 165 -1.09 -12.01 6.14
C ALA A 165 -1.45 -11.51 7.56
N LEU A 166 -2.69 -11.05 7.78
CA LEU A 166 -3.16 -10.63 9.10
C LEU A 166 -3.20 -11.79 10.11
N GLN A 167 -3.49 -13.01 9.66
CA GLN A 167 -3.46 -14.22 10.49
C GLN A 167 -2.04 -14.68 10.80
N MET A 168 -1.13 -14.63 9.82
CA MET A 168 0.29 -14.97 10.00
C MET A 168 0.98 -14.02 10.99
N PHE A 169 0.58 -12.75 11.00
CA PHE A 169 1.16 -11.70 11.81
C PHE A 169 0.08 -11.00 12.66
N PRO A 170 -0.40 -11.68 13.72
CA PRO A 170 -1.40 -11.12 14.61
C PRO A 170 -0.83 -9.93 15.38
N PRO A 171 -1.67 -9.00 15.84
CA PRO A 171 -1.24 -7.83 16.59
C PRO A 171 -0.56 -8.24 17.90
N ASN A 172 0.57 -7.59 18.19
CA ASN A 172 1.30 -7.81 19.45
C ASN A 172 0.80 -6.91 20.58
N THR A 173 0.36 -5.70 20.25
CA THR A 173 -0.03 -4.69 21.24
C THR A 173 -1.22 -3.89 20.70
N PRO A 174 -2.41 -4.02 21.29
CA PRO A 174 -3.57 -3.21 20.90
C PRO A 174 -3.26 -1.72 20.95
N GLY A 175 -3.60 -1.00 19.86
CA GLY A 175 -3.41 0.45 19.75
C GLY A 175 -2.02 0.92 19.33
N LYS A 176 -1.03 0.01 19.25
CA LYS A 176 0.34 0.35 18.81
C LYS A 176 0.74 -0.32 17.50
N ASP A 177 -0.07 -1.25 17.01
CA ASP A 177 0.20 -1.96 15.78
C ASP A 177 -0.45 -1.24 14.60
N GLY A 178 0.29 -1.08 13.52
CA GLY A 178 -0.17 -0.54 12.25
C GLY A 178 -0.18 -1.59 11.16
N VAL A 179 -1.17 -1.55 10.28
CA VAL A 179 -1.17 -2.28 9.01
C VAL A 179 -1.22 -1.26 7.89
N ILE A 180 -0.26 -1.36 6.97
CA ILE A 180 -0.14 -0.45 5.83
C ILE A 180 -0.15 -1.31 4.57
N PHE A 181 -1.11 -1.07 3.68
CA PHE A 181 -1.15 -1.70 2.37
C PHE A 181 -0.78 -0.66 1.31
N VAL A 182 0.28 -0.94 0.56
CA VAL A 182 0.74 -0.12 -0.57
C VAL A 182 0.48 -0.88 -1.85
N GLY A 183 -0.29 -0.29 -2.75
CA GLY A 183 -0.62 -0.85 -4.07
C GLY A 183 -0.71 0.24 -5.12
N ASP A 184 -0.70 -0.13 -6.39
CA ASP A 184 -0.80 0.80 -7.51
C ASP A 184 -2.20 0.84 -8.13
N SER A 185 -3.10 -0.03 -7.70
CA SER A 185 -4.38 -0.25 -8.36
C SER A 185 -5.60 -0.14 -7.44
N MET A 186 -6.75 0.13 -8.04
CA MET A 186 -8.05 0.07 -7.35
C MET A 186 -8.28 -1.31 -6.71
N THR A 187 -7.84 -2.39 -7.34
CA THR A 187 -8.04 -3.76 -6.83
C THR A 187 -7.26 -4.01 -5.54
N ASP A 188 -6.14 -3.33 -5.33
CA ASP A 188 -5.37 -3.36 -4.09
C ASP A 188 -6.11 -2.66 -2.96
N MET A 189 -6.62 -1.47 -3.24
CA MET A 189 -7.37 -0.68 -2.27
C MET A 189 -8.66 -1.37 -1.86
N MET A 190 -9.36 -2.02 -2.81
CA MET A 190 -10.54 -2.86 -2.52
C MET A 190 -10.18 -4.06 -1.66
N ALA A 191 -9.11 -4.78 -1.97
CA ALA A 191 -8.67 -5.93 -1.19
C ALA A 191 -8.36 -5.55 0.26
N ALA A 192 -7.66 -4.43 0.47
CA ALA A 192 -7.37 -3.89 1.80
C ALA A 192 -8.65 -3.46 2.54
N GLY A 193 -9.56 -2.75 1.86
CA GLY A 193 -10.83 -2.32 2.46
C GLY A 193 -11.73 -3.46 2.87
N ARG A 194 -11.87 -4.48 2.02
CA ARG A 194 -12.63 -5.69 2.33
C ARG A 194 -12.03 -6.48 3.49
N ALA A 195 -10.70 -6.59 3.52
CA ALA A 195 -10.00 -7.23 4.62
C ALA A 195 -10.17 -6.48 5.94
N GLU A 196 -10.18 -5.13 5.93
CA GLU A 196 -10.49 -4.31 7.10
C GLU A 196 -11.90 -4.59 7.62
N ILE A 197 -12.91 -4.60 6.73
CA ILE A 197 -14.30 -4.87 7.09
C ILE A 197 -14.44 -6.27 7.69
N GLU A 198 -13.82 -7.29 7.07
CA GLU A 198 -13.96 -8.68 7.48
C GLU A 198 -13.18 -9.01 8.77
N SER A 199 -11.97 -8.46 8.93
CA SER A 199 -11.12 -8.71 10.10
C SER A 199 -11.41 -7.79 11.29
N GLY A 200 -12.07 -6.64 11.07
CA GLY A 200 -12.21 -5.57 12.06
C GLY A 200 -10.90 -4.86 12.41
N ARG A 201 -9.81 -5.15 11.67
CA ARG A 201 -8.48 -4.58 11.91
C ARG A 201 -8.21 -3.45 10.93
N SER A 202 -7.95 -2.23 11.44
CA SER A 202 -7.71 -1.06 10.59
C SER A 202 -6.50 -1.25 9.67
N ILE A 203 -6.68 -0.91 8.39
CA ILE A 203 -5.66 -0.99 7.35
C ILE A 203 -5.51 0.37 6.68
N THR A 204 -4.33 0.98 6.84
CA THR A 204 -3.97 2.19 6.09
C THR A 204 -3.73 1.83 4.64
N ARG A 205 -4.49 2.45 3.73
CA ARG A 205 -4.41 2.21 2.29
C ARG A 205 -3.59 3.30 1.64
N VAL A 206 -2.63 2.91 0.82
CA VAL A 206 -1.76 3.83 0.07
C VAL A 206 -1.74 3.43 -1.39
N LEU A 207 -2.33 4.26 -2.25
CA LEU A 207 -2.22 4.14 -3.69
C LEU A 207 -0.98 4.89 -4.16
N VAL A 208 -0.05 4.22 -4.83
CA VAL A 208 1.12 4.87 -5.41
C VAL A 208 0.86 5.34 -6.84
N GLY A 209 1.46 6.46 -7.22
CA GLY A 209 1.37 7.09 -8.55
C GLY A 209 2.25 6.44 -9.61
N THR A 210 2.68 5.21 -9.39
CA THR A 210 3.36 4.34 -10.34
C THR A 210 2.38 3.31 -10.91
N GLY A 211 2.74 2.58 -11.95
CA GLY A 211 1.86 1.58 -12.55
C GLY A 211 0.48 2.14 -12.91
N TYR A 212 -0.58 1.44 -12.51
CA TYR A 212 -1.97 1.86 -12.77
C TYR A 212 -2.37 3.14 -12.03
N GLY A 213 -1.73 3.47 -10.92
CA GLY A 213 -2.01 4.69 -10.15
C GLY A 213 -1.48 5.98 -10.77
N SER A 214 -0.67 5.88 -11.83
CA SER A 214 -0.03 7.03 -12.49
C SER A 214 -1.04 8.08 -12.98
N ARG A 215 -2.17 7.65 -13.49
CA ARG A 215 -3.23 8.56 -13.93
C ARG A 215 -3.84 9.34 -12.76
N VAL A 216 -4.15 8.65 -11.66
CA VAL A 216 -4.67 9.29 -10.44
C VAL A 216 -3.69 10.33 -9.93
N TRP A 217 -2.40 9.95 -9.85
CA TRP A 217 -1.35 10.86 -9.42
C TRP A 217 -1.24 12.09 -10.31
N SER A 218 -1.22 11.93 -11.65
CA SER A 218 -1.11 13.05 -12.59
C SER A 218 -2.27 14.02 -12.47
N GLU A 219 -3.52 13.53 -12.40
CA GLU A 219 -4.70 14.37 -12.20
C GLU A 219 -4.62 15.19 -10.91
N LEU A 220 -4.11 14.59 -9.83
CA LEU A 220 -3.98 15.25 -8.53
C LEU A 220 -2.83 16.27 -8.51
N ALA A 221 -1.71 15.94 -9.13
CA ALA A 221 -0.55 16.82 -9.23
C ALA A 221 -0.88 18.08 -10.06
N GLU A 222 -1.61 17.95 -11.15
CA GLU A 222 -2.07 19.08 -11.96
C GLU A 222 -3.01 20.03 -11.20
N GLU A 223 -3.85 19.48 -10.30
CA GLU A 223 -4.81 20.28 -9.53
C GLU A 223 -4.20 20.94 -8.28
N ASN A 224 -3.03 20.49 -7.84
CA ASN A 224 -2.45 20.86 -6.56
C ASN A 224 -0.92 21.09 -6.67
N GLU A 225 -0.49 21.94 -7.61
CA GLU A 225 0.92 22.22 -7.85
C GLU A 225 1.71 22.62 -6.57
N GLU A 226 1.06 23.30 -5.63
CA GLU A 226 1.68 23.74 -4.37
C GLU A 226 1.95 22.57 -3.39
N LEU A 227 1.34 21.40 -3.61
CA LEU A 227 1.46 20.22 -2.71
C LEU A 227 2.41 19.15 -3.24
N ILE A 228 3.05 19.40 -4.39
CA ILE A 228 3.96 18.45 -5.05
C ILE A 228 5.20 18.15 -4.19
N ASP A 229 5.65 19.11 -3.38
CA ASP A 229 6.86 18.96 -2.56
C ASP A 229 6.75 17.86 -1.50
N ASP A 230 5.53 17.62 -0.97
CA ASP A 230 5.30 16.57 0.05
C ASP A 230 5.04 15.17 -0.57
N GLY A 231 4.73 15.10 -1.87
CA GLY A 231 4.55 13.84 -2.62
C GLY A 231 3.40 12.95 -2.16
N VAL A 232 2.46 13.44 -1.32
CA VAL A 232 1.36 12.62 -0.81
C VAL A 232 0.08 13.41 -0.55
N PHE A 233 -1.04 12.79 -0.92
CA PHE A 233 -2.39 13.30 -0.68
C PHE A 233 -3.21 12.34 0.17
N TYR A 234 -4.13 12.84 0.96
CA TYR A 234 -5.07 12.04 1.75
C TYR A 234 -6.51 12.33 1.37
N TYR A 235 -7.26 11.27 1.10
CA TYR A 235 -8.65 11.32 0.71
C TYR A 235 -9.55 10.61 1.72
N TYR A 236 -10.59 11.32 2.12
CA TYR A 236 -11.66 10.80 2.95
C TYR A 236 -13.00 11.03 2.23
N VAL A 237 -13.81 9.99 2.10
CA VAL A 237 -15.17 10.10 1.55
C VAL A 237 -16.14 10.35 2.69
N GLU A 238 -16.68 11.56 2.76
CA GLU A 238 -17.83 11.84 3.63
C GLU A 238 -19.10 11.27 2.98
N SER A 239 -19.97 10.66 3.78
CA SER A 239 -21.14 9.87 3.33
C SER A 239 -22.29 10.64 2.68
N GLU A 240 -22.15 11.91 2.35
CA GLU A 240 -23.19 12.69 1.64
C GLU A 240 -22.88 12.82 0.15
N ARG A 241 -23.56 12.04 -0.67
CA ARG A 241 -23.49 12.11 -2.13
C ARG A 241 -24.15 13.38 -2.64
N ASN A 242 -23.44 14.18 -3.41
CA ASN A 242 -23.88 14.87 -4.64
C ASN A 242 -22.85 15.91 -5.08
N ASP A 243 -22.09 15.67 -6.14
CA ASP A 243 -21.94 16.60 -7.27
C ASP A 243 -21.20 15.99 -8.45
N VAL A 244 -21.85 16.11 -9.59
CA VAL A 244 -21.35 15.67 -10.89
C VAL A 244 -20.87 16.91 -11.61
N ASN A 245 -19.58 17.01 -11.95
CA ASN A 245 -19.13 17.75 -13.14
C ASN A 245 -17.62 17.75 -13.40
N LYS A 246 -16.79 17.02 -12.61
CA LYS A 246 -15.42 16.69 -13.01
C LYS A 246 -15.18 15.25 -12.60
N GLU A 247 -15.15 14.34 -13.57
CA GLU A 247 -14.84 12.93 -13.35
C GLU A 247 -13.35 12.81 -13.05
N SER A 248 -13.00 12.63 -11.78
CA SER A 248 -11.65 12.24 -11.36
C SER A 248 -11.52 10.72 -11.45
N SER A 249 -10.34 10.22 -11.79
CA SER A 249 -10.05 8.78 -11.78
C SER A 249 -10.38 8.09 -10.44
N LEU A 250 -10.36 8.84 -9.33
CA LEU A 250 -10.79 8.35 -8.02
C LEU A 250 -12.30 8.19 -7.88
N ASP A 251 -13.12 8.79 -8.75
CA ASP A 251 -14.58 8.64 -8.69
C ASP A 251 -15.06 7.24 -9.05
N ALA A 252 -14.21 6.49 -9.77
CA ALA A 252 -14.44 5.09 -10.09
C ALA A 252 -14.15 4.14 -8.91
N PHE A 253 -13.50 4.63 -7.83
CA PHE A 253 -13.13 3.79 -6.69
C PHE A 253 -14.34 3.59 -5.78
N PRO A 254 -14.68 2.32 -5.42
CA PRO A 254 -15.72 2.01 -4.45
C PRO A 254 -15.44 2.57 -3.06
N GLU A 255 -16.49 2.66 -2.22
CA GLU A 255 -16.39 3.21 -0.86
C GLU A 255 -15.38 2.45 0.02
N GLU A 256 -15.27 1.13 -0.15
CA GLU A 256 -14.30 0.31 0.60
C GLU A 256 -12.84 0.68 0.35
N CYS A 257 -12.53 1.43 -0.72
CA CYS A 257 -11.18 1.94 -0.97
C CYS A 257 -10.78 3.08 -0.03
N PHE A 258 -11.74 3.71 0.65
CA PHE A 258 -11.50 4.92 1.43
C PHE A 258 -11.63 4.68 2.94
N PRO A 259 -10.94 5.50 3.77
CA PRO A 259 -10.00 6.56 3.38
C PRO A 259 -8.71 6.00 2.79
N LEU A 260 -8.07 6.77 1.90
CA LEU A 260 -6.78 6.36 1.31
C LEU A 260 -5.80 7.52 1.20
N TYR A 261 -4.51 7.18 1.21
CA TYR A 261 -3.43 8.07 0.80
C TYR A 261 -3.10 7.83 -0.67
N VAL A 262 -2.78 8.88 -1.40
CA VAL A 262 -2.18 8.77 -2.73
C VAL A 262 -0.79 9.34 -2.64
N ALA A 263 0.21 8.52 -2.86
CA ALA A 263 1.62 8.88 -2.82
C ALA A 263 2.21 8.87 -4.23
N LYS A 264 3.22 9.71 -4.48
CA LYS A 264 3.92 9.75 -5.77
C LYS A 264 4.49 8.37 -6.14
N ASP A 265 5.14 7.74 -5.18
CA ASP A 265 5.82 6.46 -5.32
C ASP A 265 5.97 5.78 -3.95
N LEU A 266 6.63 4.62 -3.92
CA LEU A 266 6.89 3.90 -2.66
C LEU A 266 7.76 4.71 -1.70
N ALA A 267 8.69 5.54 -2.19
CA ALA A 267 9.55 6.35 -1.34
C ALA A 267 8.72 7.38 -0.56
N ALA A 268 7.86 8.13 -1.25
CA ALA A 268 6.94 9.06 -0.61
C ALA A 268 5.99 8.37 0.37
N ALA A 269 5.48 7.17 0.04
CA ALA A 269 4.66 6.38 0.95
C ALA A 269 5.42 5.99 2.22
N VAL A 270 6.68 5.57 2.09
CA VAL A 270 7.52 5.15 3.22
C VAL A 270 7.88 6.32 4.12
N ASP A 271 8.19 7.48 3.56
CA ASP A 271 8.57 8.67 4.32
C ASP A 271 7.47 9.18 5.26
N ILE A 272 6.20 8.94 4.92
CA ILE A 272 5.08 9.35 5.78
C ILE A 272 4.89 8.44 6.98
N PHE A 273 5.16 7.15 6.83
CA PHE A 273 4.82 6.15 7.85
C PHE A 273 6.04 5.65 8.65
N LEU A 274 7.22 6.14 8.34
CA LEU A 274 8.46 5.85 9.06
C LEU A 274 8.98 7.04 9.85
#